data_fdacb119fbb34c7862847d86cf2ff0b3
#
_entry.id   fdacb119fbb34c7862847d86cf2ff0b3
#
_cell.length_a   1.000
_cell.length_b   1.000
_cell.length_c   1.000
_cell.angle_alpha   90.00
_cell.angle_beta   90.00
_cell.angle_gamma   90.00
#
_symmetry.space_group_name_H-M   'P 1'
#
loop_
_entity.id
_entity.type
_entity.pdbx_description
1 polymer ?
#
loop_
_entity_poly.entity_id
_entity_poly.type
_entity_poly.pdbx_seq_one_letter_code
_entity_poly.pdbx_strand_id
1 'polypeptide(L)'
;MAGEPVRPLRVRSTGERSAAISGTALTAVSGAIVDGLSTDVDRAAAERRLAILGLAVVMVVGAVIRLWGLNAVGLNSDEAVYSGQAAALAGDPSYQQFFAIFRAHPLLVQFLLSILFQLGVNDVAGRLLSVGFGVAAIAVTYALGSFMFSRRAGLIAAAILAVMPYHVAVSRQMLLDGPMATFCLLAVYFLARYAASKTAWWLYAAAFTCGLTFLAKETGILIVGVAVVFMLMTPSLDLGIRRIGVALGAFVLAISPYPASIFLSGASDTARQFLIWQILRRPNHTGTFYFEILPAAVGPIVLIVALVGIVAAVRLGHWQDRLLLAWVVVPFAFFEIWPVKGYQYLLPIAPALALLAGRALDAPWTEWLGGRVRRLGLDGRQMAGLRGLAAIGIPILLVLSLVPTTLGAVATSSAQGSLAGSGGLPGGREAGSWIRDNVPAGATFMTIGPTMSNIVQFYGQHRSLALSVSPNALRRNPAYDPILNPDRSILTLQIHYAAFDVWSASRSPFFAAVLRRYISKYNGRLVYEQQAVTRAANGSVGTEVVIQIYELRA
;
A
#
# COMPACT_ATOMS: atom_id res chain seq x y z
N MET A 1 72.46 62.24 9.44
CA MET A 1 72.85 61.26 10.46
C MET A 1 72.69 59.87 9.86
N ALA A 2 73.70 59.34 9.58
CA ALA A 2 74.41 58.12 9.39
C ALA A 2 73.50 56.85 9.57
N GLY A 3 73.26 56.14 8.46
CA GLY A 3 72.71 54.78 8.45
C GLY A 3 73.84 53.78 8.36
N GLU A 4 73.87 52.80 9.22
CA GLU A 4 74.81 51.69 9.20
C GLU A 4 74.51 50.70 8.07
N PRO A 5 75.54 50.05 7.48
CA PRO A 5 75.37 49.11 6.38
C PRO A 5 75.14 47.70 6.91
N VAL A 6 74.15 47.01 6.32
CA VAL A 6 73.83 45.65 6.54
C VAL A 6 74.90 44.72 5.92
N ARG A 7 75.53 43.84 6.73
CA ARG A 7 76.48 42.81 6.30
C ARG A 7 75.77 41.67 5.55
N PRO A 8 76.36 41.17 4.47
CA PRO A 8 75.80 39.97 3.81
C PRO A 8 76.12 38.69 4.58
N LEU A 9 75.12 37.83 4.83
CA LEU A 9 75.27 36.49 5.39
C LEU A 9 75.94 35.57 4.35
N ARG A 10 77.09 35.02 4.70
CA ARG A 10 77.77 33.96 3.96
C ARG A 10 76.89 32.70 3.99
N VAL A 11 76.36 32.24 2.83
CA VAL A 11 75.82 30.92 2.63
C VAL A 11 77.01 29.94 2.57
N ARG A 12 77.12 29.04 3.57
CA ARG A 12 77.97 27.85 3.50
C ARG A 12 77.30 26.87 2.53
N SER A 13 77.97 26.56 1.44
CA SER A 13 77.67 25.44 0.58
C SER A 13 77.95 24.12 1.34
N THR A 14 76.94 23.45 1.84
CA THR A 14 77.01 22.05 2.23
C THR A 14 76.70 21.26 1.03
N GLY A 15 77.63 20.39 0.64
CA GLY A 15 77.68 19.58 -0.55
C GLY A 15 76.46 18.72 -0.75
N GLU A 16 76.22 18.49 -2.00
CA GLU A 16 75.33 17.52 -2.60
C GLU A 16 75.41 16.17 -1.93
N ARG A 17 74.29 15.77 -1.27
CA ARG A 17 73.88 14.38 -1.29
C ARG A 17 72.49 14.37 -1.95
N SER A 18 72.55 14.33 -3.28
CA SER A 18 71.42 13.90 -4.10
C SER A 18 71.12 12.44 -3.71
N ALA A 19 70.22 12.28 -2.75
CA ALA A 19 69.59 10.99 -2.56
C ALA A 19 68.69 10.78 -3.78
N ALA A 20 69.18 9.99 -4.71
CA ALA A 20 68.37 9.37 -5.75
C ALA A 20 67.31 8.57 -5.03
N ILE A 21 66.13 9.19 -4.81
CA ILE A 21 64.92 8.43 -4.49
C ILE A 21 64.72 7.50 -5.69
N SER A 22 65.12 6.25 -5.51
CA SER A 22 65.09 5.23 -6.56
C SER A 22 63.65 5.20 -7.12
N GLY A 23 63.50 5.30 -8.44
CA GLY A 23 62.19 5.23 -9.13
C GLY A 23 61.38 4.00 -8.78
N THR A 24 62.03 2.95 -8.20
CA THR A 24 61.44 1.75 -7.62
C THR A 24 60.54 2.01 -6.39
N ALA A 25 60.87 2.99 -5.53
CA ALA A 25 60.04 3.30 -4.36
C ALA A 25 58.75 4.07 -4.76
N LEU A 26 58.85 4.98 -5.72
CA LEU A 26 57.66 5.70 -6.26
C LEU A 26 56.75 4.78 -7.10
N THR A 27 57.34 3.84 -7.85
CA THR A 27 56.53 2.83 -8.59
C THR A 27 55.90 1.82 -7.65
N ALA A 28 56.57 1.38 -6.57
CA ALA A 28 55.98 0.48 -5.59
C ALA A 28 54.85 1.14 -4.79
N VAL A 29 54.99 2.41 -4.39
CA VAL A 29 53.93 3.16 -3.71
C VAL A 29 52.75 3.41 -4.68
N SER A 30 53.04 3.80 -5.93
CA SER A 30 52.00 3.95 -6.97
C SER A 30 51.30 2.63 -7.29
N GLY A 31 52.00 1.51 -7.38
CA GLY A 31 51.45 0.18 -7.57
C GLY A 31 50.57 -0.27 -6.41
N ALA A 32 51.01 -0.09 -5.17
CA ALA A 32 50.19 -0.42 -3.98
C ALA A 32 48.94 0.45 -3.83
N ILE A 33 48.99 1.71 -4.24
CA ILE A 33 47.81 2.60 -4.27
C ILE A 33 46.84 2.16 -5.38
N VAL A 34 47.34 1.83 -6.56
CA VAL A 34 46.52 1.37 -7.69
C VAL A 34 45.91 -0.01 -7.41
N ASP A 35 46.66 -0.94 -6.81
CA ASP A 35 46.16 -2.24 -6.40
C ASP A 35 45.14 -2.13 -5.25
N GLY A 36 45.35 -1.25 -4.29
CA GLY A 36 44.39 -0.95 -3.24
C GLY A 36 43.08 -0.34 -3.80
N LEU A 37 43.19 0.60 -4.74
CA LEU A 37 42.04 1.19 -5.42
C LEU A 37 41.30 0.18 -6.30
N SER A 38 42.00 -0.72 -7.01
CA SER A 38 41.38 -1.78 -7.83
C SER A 38 40.61 -2.78 -6.95
N THR A 39 41.17 -3.20 -5.83
CA THR A 39 40.50 -4.11 -4.88
C THR A 39 39.25 -3.48 -4.23
N ASP A 40 39.28 -2.19 -3.94
CA ASP A 40 38.13 -1.47 -3.37
C ASP A 40 37.02 -1.26 -4.40
N VAL A 41 37.36 -0.97 -5.67
CA VAL A 41 36.39 -0.88 -6.78
C VAL A 41 35.76 -2.24 -7.06
N ASP A 42 36.55 -3.32 -7.06
CA ASP A 42 36.06 -4.68 -7.29
C ASP A 42 35.14 -5.14 -6.14
N ARG A 43 35.48 -4.82 -4.88
CA ARG A 43 34.61 -5.07 -3.72
C ARG A 43 33.29 -4.32 -3.83
N ALA A 44 33.31 -3.02 -4.14
CA ALA A 44 32.12 -2.20 -4.30
C ALA A 44 31.22 -2.72 -5.45
N ALA A 45 31.84 -3.19 -6.54
CA ALA A 45 31.12 -3.81 -7.65
C ALA A 45 30.48 -5.15 -7.26
N ALA A 46 31.21 -6.00 -6.51
CA ALA A 46 30.71 -7.28 -6.00
C ALA A 46 29.53 -7.06 -5.02
N GLU A 47 29.65 -6.14 -4.07
CA GLU A 47 28.57 -5.78 -3.15
C GLU A 47 27.33 -5.26 -3.90
N ARG A 48 27.51 -4.45 -4.94
CA ARG A 48 26.41 -3.98 -5.77
C ARG A 48 25.73 -5.14 -6.49
N ARG A 49 26.49 -6.08 -7.07
CA ARG A 49 25.93 -7.28 -7.73
C ARG A 49 25.15 -8.14 -6.76
N LEU A 50 25.69 -8.40 -5.57
CA LEU A 50 25.00 -9.17 -4.54
C LEU A 50 23.72 -8.50 -4.07
N ALA A 51 23.71 -7.17 -3.90
CA ALA A 51 22.51 -6.43 -3.53
C ALA A 51 21.44 -6.48 -4.63
N ILE A 52 21.83 -6.40 -5.91
CA ILE A 52 20.90 -6.53 -7.03
C ILE A 52 20.32 -7.94 -7.11
N LEU A 53 21.15 -8.97 -6.96
CA LEU A 53 20.70 -10.37 -6.92
C LEU A 53 19.77 -10.62 -5.72
N GLY A 54 20.11 -10.10 -4.54
CA GLY A 54 19.25 -10.14 -3.36
C GLY A 54 17.91 -9.47 -3.60
N LEU A 55 17.90 -8.29 -4.23
CA LEU A 55 16.66 -7.61 -4.61
C LEU A 55 15.84 -8.43 -5.60
N ALA A 56 16.48 -9.02 -6.63
CA ALA A 56 15.79 -9.86 -7.60
C ALA A 56 15.10 -11.05 -6.92
N VAL A 57 15.78 -11.73 -6.01
CA VAL A 57 15.21 -12.84 -5.21
C VAL A 57 14.02 -12.33 -4.37
N VAL A 58 14.18 -11.21 -3.67
CA VAL A 58 13.11 -10.62 -2.84
C VAL A 58 11.89 -10.25 -3.70
N MET A 59 12.10 -9.68 -4.89
CA MET A 59 11.01 -9.33 -5.82
C MET A 59 10.31 -10.58 -6.35
N VAL A 60 11.06 -11.64 -6.70
CA VAL A 60 10.47 -12.91 -7.15
C VAL A 60 9.65 -13.55 -6.04
N VAL A 61 10.18 -13.65 -4.82
CA VAL A 61 9.44 -14.17 -3.67
C VAL A 61 8.18 -13.33 -3.41
N GLY A 62 8.31 -12.00 -3.42
CA GLY A 62 7.20 -11.08 -3.26
C GLY A 62 6.13 -11.24 -4.35
N ALA A 63 6.52 -11.45 -5.60
CA ALA A 63 5.61 -11.72 -6.71
C ALA A 63 4.92 -13.08 -6.56
N VAL A 64 5.68 -14.15 -6.28
CA VAL A 64 5.12 -15.51 -6.11
C VAL A 64 4.07 -15.55 -5.01
N ILE A 65 4.35 -14.96 -3.84
CA ILE A 65 3.38 -14.92 -2.73
C ILE A 65 2.10 -14.16 -3.15
N ARG A 66 2.21 -13.09 -3.94
CA ARG A 66 1.06 -12.31 -4.41
C ARG A 66 0.25 -13.02 -5.50
N LEU A 67 0.91 -13.81 -6.32
CA LEU A 67 0.27 -14.57 -7.40
C LEU A 67 -0.34 -15.89 -6.91
N TRP A 68 0.14 -16.41 -5.77
CA TRP A 68 -0.34 -17.67 -5.22
C TRP A 68 -1.83 -17.64 -4.93
N GLY A 69 -2.60 -18.51 -5.58
CA GLY A 69 -4.05 -18.57 -5.39
C GLY A 69 -4.80 -17.26 -5.69
N LEU A 70 -4.29 -16.42 -6.60
CA LEU A 70 -4.87 -15.12 -6.91
C LEU A 70 -6.31 -15.20 -7.39
N ASN A 71 -6.68 -16.30 -8.03
CA ASN A 71 -8.03 -16.58 -8.57
C ASN A 71 -8.89 -17.47 -7.66
N ALA A 72 -8.43 -17.82 -6.47
CA ALA A 72 -9.12 -18.80 -5.61
C ALA A 72 -10.48 -18.29 -5.10
N VAL A 73 -10.65 -16.98 -4.94
CA VAL A 73 -11.90 -16.35 -4.46
C VAL A 73 -12.29 -15.24 -5.41
N GLY A 74 -13.60 -15.07 -5.65
CA GLY A 74 -14.17 -13.99 -6.43
C GLY A 74 -13.86 -12.59 -5.84
N LEU A 75 -14.34 -11.53 -6.47
CA LEU A 75 -14.11 -10.16 -6.03
C LEU A 75 -14.84 -9.88 -4.70
N ASN A 76 -14.27 -8.95 -3.92
CA ASN A 76 -15.02 -8.30 -2.85
C ASN A 76 -15.86 -7.14 -3.40
N SER A 77 -16.62 -6.49 -2.51
CA SER A 77 -17.51 -5.36 -2.87
C SER A 77 -16.78 -4.23 -3.60
N ASP A 78 -15.64 -3.78 -3.05
CA ASP A 78 -14.90 -2.65 -3.60
C ASP A 78 -14.21 -3.03 -4.92
N GLU A 79 -13.65 -4.25 -4.99
CA GLU A 79 -13.09 -4.79 -6.22
C GLU A 79 -14.14 -4.85 -7.33
N ALA A 80 -15.37 -5.31 -7.03
CA ALA A 80 -16.47 -5.40 -7.99
C ALA A 80 -16.86 -4.01 -8.52
N VAL A 81 -16.93 -3.00 -7.64
CA VAL A 81 -17.22 -1.61 -8.04
C VAL A 81 -16.12 -1.05 -8.93
N TYR A 82 -14.85 -1.15 -8.53
CA TYR A 82 -13.74 -0.57 -9.30
C TYR A 82 -13.53 -1.29 -10.63
N SER A 83 -13.67 -2.62 -10.64
CA SER A 83 -13.61 -3.41 -11.88
C SER A 83 -14.80 -3.13 -12.78
N GLY A 84 -16.01 -3.02 -12.24
CA GLY A 84 -17.21 -2.67 -13.02
C GLY A 84 -17.10 -1.27 -13.64
N GLN A 85 -16.61 -0.28 -12.89
CA GLN A 85 -16.35 1.05 -13.42
C GLN A 85 -15.26 1.05 -14.51
N ALA A 86 -14.20 0.25 -14.33
CA ALA A 86 -13.16 0.11 -15.33
C ALA A 86 -13.66 -0.57 -16.60
N ALA A 87 -14.52 -1.59 -16.49
CA ALA A 87 -15.19 -2.23 -17.61
C ALA A 87 -16.12 -1.26 -18.36
N ALA A 88 -16.87 -0.44 -17.61
CA ALA A 88 -17.69 0.62 -18.19
C ALA A 88 -16.85 1.68 -18.92
N LEU A 89 -15.68 2.05 -18.37
CA LEU A 89 -14.72 2.95 -19.03
C LEU A 89 -14.08 2.32 -20.26
N ALA A 90 -13.88 0.99 -20.28
CA ALA A 90 -13.42 0.26 -21.45
C ALA A 90 -14.46 0.19 -22.59
N GLY A 91 -15.70 0.64 -22.32
CA GLY A 91 -16.78 0.68 -23.30
C GLY A 91 -17.66 -0.57 -23.30
N ASP A 92 -17.55 -1.46 -22.32
CA ASP A 92 -18.37 -2.66 -22.23
C ASP A 92 -19.82 -2.32 -21.80
N PRO A 93 -20.83 -2.47 -22.70
CA PRO A 93 -22.20 -2.08 -22.42
C PRO A 93 -22.85 -2.95 -21.31
N SER A 94 -22.36 -4.17 -21.09
CA SER A 94 -22.88 -5.06 -20.04
C SER A 94 -22.64 -4.49 -18.64
N TYR A 95 -21.59 -3.68 -18.46
CA TYR A 95 -21.26 -3.06 -17.18
C TYR A 95 -21.72 -1.60 -17.07
N GLN A 96 -21.83 -0.88 -18.18
CA GLN A 96 -22.23 0.53 -18.19
C GLN A 96 -23.58 0.78 -17.50
N GLN A 97 -24.52 -0.14 -17.63
CA GLN A 97 -25.86 -0.03 -17.03
C GLN A 97 -25.87 -0.22 -15.50
N PHE A 98 -24.85 -0.89 -14.92
CA PHE A 98 -24.78 -1.19 -13.49
C PHE A 98 -23.74 -0.37 -12.76
N PHE A 99 -22.64 -0.03 -13.44
CA PHE A 99 -21.52 0.69 -12.87
C PHE A 99 -21.36 2.04 -13.55
N ALA A 100 -22.22 2.97 -13.19
CA ALA A 100 -22.06 4.35 -13.63
C ALA A 100 -20.67 4.88 -13.23
N ILE A 101 -20.03 5.61 -14.15
CA ILE A 101 -18.73 6.23 -13.87
C ILE A 101 -18.92 7.27 -12.77
N PHE A 102 -18.57 6.89 -11.55
CA PHE A 102 -18.74 7.71 -10.36
C PHE A 102 -17.60 8.71 -10.23
N ARG A 103 -17.79 9.88 -10.82
CA ARG A 103 -16.75 10.93 -10.92
C ARG A 103 -16.48 11.67 -9.62
N ALA A 104 -17.18 11.37 -8.53
CA ALA A 104 -16.86 11.90 -7.21
C ALA A 104 -15.58 11.30 -6.61
N HIS A 105 -15.11 10.17 -7.17
CA HIS A 105 -13.77 9.63 -6.92
C HIS A 105 -12.84 9.96 -8.09
N PRO A 106 -11.55 10.19 -7.85
CA PRO A 106 -10.54 10.19 -8.89
C PRO A 106 -10.47 8.81 -9.57
N LEU A 107 -10.30 8.78 -10.88
CA LEU A 107 -10.46 7.57 -11.70
C LEU A 107 -9.15 7.03 -12.29
N LEU A 108 -7.98 7.44 -11.79
CA LEU A 108 -6.70 7.03 -12.38
C LEU A 108 -6.53 5.51 -12.41
N VAL A 109 -6.86 4.82 -11.31
CA VAL A 109 -6.68 3.37 -11.21
C VAL A 109 -7.70 2.65 -12.10
N GLN A 110 -8.96 3.09 -12.12
CA GLN A 110 -9.98 2.54 -13.00
C GLN A 110 -9.64 2.78 -14.47
N PHE A 111 -9.06 3.93 -14.80
CA PHE A 111 -8.57 4.22 -16.16
C PHE A 111 -7.42 3.27 -16.57
N LEU A 112 -6.42 3.07 -15.71
CA LEU A 112 -5.33 2.12 -15.99
C LEU A 112 -5.87 0.69 -16.17
N LEU A 113 -6.84 0.29 -15.35
CA LEU A 113 -7.48 -1.01 -15.46
C LEU A 113 -8.34 -1.13 -16.73
N SER A 114 -9.02 -0.05 -17.15
CA SER A 114 -9.83 -0.07 -18.37
C SER A 114 -9.02 -0.38 -19.63
N ILE A 115 -7.73 0.01 -19.64
CA ILE A 115 -6.81 -0.35 -20.74
C ILE A 115 -6.61 -1.87 -20.81
N LEU A 116 -6.45 -2.53 -19.66
CA LEU A 116 -6.33 -3.99 -19.61
C LEU A 116 -7.64 -4.68 -19.96
N PHE A 117 -8.77 -4.11 -19.57
CA PHE A 117 -10.09 -4.67 -19.82
C PHE A 117 -10.56 -4.56 -21.27
N GLN A 118 -9.88 -3.79 -22.11
CA GLN A 118 -10.06 -3.87 -23.56
C GLN A 118 -9.71 -5.26 -24.14
N LEU A 119 -8.87 -6.03 -23.42
CA LEU A 119 -8.54 -7.42 -23.76
C LEU A 119 -9.52 -8.44 -23.19
N GLY A 120 -10.53 -8.00 -22.46
CA GLY A 120 -11.53 -8.82 -21.79
C GLY A 120 -11.60 -8.58 -20.28
N VAL A 121 -12.81 -8.45 -19.77
CA VAL A 121 -13.07 -8.21 -18.36
C VAL A 121 -12.92 -9.52 -17.57
N ASN A 122 -11.96 -9.54 -16.65
CA ASN A 122 -11.81 -10.64 -15.71
C ASN A 122 -11.12 -10.17 -14.42
N ASP A 123 -11.40 -10.86 -13.32
CA ASP A 123 -10.89 -10.52 -11.99
C ASP A 123 -9.38 -10.75 -11.84
N VAL A 124 -8.78 -11.69 -12.57
CA VAL A 124 -7.32 -11.93 -12.54
C VAL A 124 -6.58 -10.75 -13.13
N ALA A 125 -6.99 -10.23 -14.30
CA ALA A 125 -6.34 -9.10 -14.95
C ALA A 125 -6.33 -7.85 -14.04
N GLY A 126 -7.46 -7.57 -13.37
CA GLY A 126 -7.55 -6.49 -12.40
C GLY A 126 -6.58 -6.63 -11.22
N ARG A 127 -6.51 -7.82 -10.67
CA ARG A 127 -5.60 -8.13 -9.56
C ARG A 127 -4.13 -8.10 -9.96
N LEU A 128 -3.79 -8.50 -11.20
CA LEU A 128 -2.42 -8.42 -11.73
C LEU A 128 -1.90 -6.98 -11.78
N LEU A 129 -2.76 -6.00 -12.08
CA LEU A 129 -2.38 -4.59 -11.99
C LEU A 129 -1.94 -4.22 -10.58
N SER A 130 -2.72 -4.61 -9.57
CA SER A 130 -2.40 -4.36 -8.16
C SER A 130 -1.12 -5.09 -7.71
N VAL A 131 -0.92 -6.34 -8.15
CA VAL A 131 0.34 -7.09 -7.92
C VAL A 131 1.53 -6.37 -8.52
N GLY A 132 1.40 -5.83 -9.73
CA GLY A 132 2.44 -5.04 -10.39
C GLY A 132 2.85 -3.82 -9.55
N PHE A 133 1.89 -3.05 -9.05
CA PHE A 133 2.17 -1.95 -8.12
C PHE A 133 2.82 -2.44 -6.81
N GLY A 134 2.34 -3.54 -6.24
CA GLY A 134 2.91 -4.12 -5.02
C GLY A 134 4.36 -4.56 -5.19
N VAL A 135 4.72 -5.15 -6.32
CA VAL A 135 6.12 -5.54 -6.64
C VAL A 135 6.98 -4.30 -6.93
N ALA A 136 6.43 -3.29 -7.62
CA ALA A 136 7.12 -2.02 -7.81
C ALA A 136 7.43 -1.32 -6.48
N ALA A 137 6.51 -1.37 -5.51
CA ALA A 137 6.73 -0.81 -4.18
C ALA A 137 7.92 -1.48 -3.46
N ILE A 138 8.16 -2.79 -3.65
CA ILE A 138 9.34 -3.48 -3.09
C ILE A 138 10.63 -2.87 -3.67
N ALA A 139 10.68 -2.69 -4.99
CA ALA A 139 11.84 -2.12 -5.66
C ALA A 139 12.11 -0.66 -5.24
N VAL A 140 11.05 0.17 -5.14
CA VAL A 140 11.19 1.58 -4.71
C VAL A 140 11.58 1.65 -3.23
N THR A 141 11.10 0.75 -2.37
CA THR A 141 11.53 0.66 -0.95
C THR A 141 13.01 0.35 -0.85
N TYR A 142 13.51 -0.60 -1.64
CA TYR A 142 14.95 -0.86 -1.74
C TYR A 142 15.72 0.40 -2.19
N ALA A 143 15.26 1.05 -3.24
CA ALA A 143 15.92 2.24 -3.79
C ALA A 143 15.97 3.37 -2.76
N LEU A 144 14.84 3.63 -2.05
CA LEU A 144 14.76 4.64 -1.02
C LEU A 144 15.66 4.31 0.18
N GLY A 145 15.59 3.08 0.71
CA GLY A 145 16.40 2.66 1.85
C GLY A 145 17.89 2.65 1.54
N SER A 146 18.27 2.20 0.34
CA SER A 146 19.65 2.22 -0.14
C SER A 146 20.19 3.64 -0.32
N PHE A 147 19.32 4.56 -0.75
CA PHE A 147 19.68 5.96 -0.93
C PHE A 147 19.80 6.71 0.41
N MET A 148 18.86 6.48 1.33
CA MET A 148 18.82 7.20 2.60
C MET A 148 19.83 6.68 3.64
N PHE A 149 20.10 5.39 3.63
CA PHE A 149 20.89 4.71 4.67
C PHE A 149 22.00 3.87 4.07
N SER A 150 21.70 2.61 3.71
CA SER A 150 22.64 1.68 3.12
C SER A 150 21.93 0.67 2.22
N ARG A 151 22.67 0.02 1.29
CA ARG A 151 22.14 -1.07 0.46
C ARG A 151 21.55 -2.20 1.32
N ARG A 152 22.17 -2.47 2.46
CA ARG A 152 21.72 -3.49 3.40
C ARG A 152 20.39 -3.10 4.06
N ALA A 153 20.28 -1.87 4.59
CA ALA A 153 19.04 -1.36 5.15
C ALA A 153 17.90 -1.40 4.13
N GLY A 154 18.20 -0.98 2.88
CA GLY A 154 17.25 -1.04 1.78
C GLY A 154 16.80 -2.45 1.45
N LEU A 155 17.72 -3.43 1.42
CA LEU A 155 17.39 -4.83 1.13
C LEU A 155 16.56 -5.47 2.25
N ILE A 156 16.89 -5.19 3.51
CA ILE A 156 16.11 -5.66 4.67
C ILE A 156 14.69 -5.08 4.62
N ALA A 157 14.55 -3.77 4.37
CA ALA A 157 13.24 -3.13 4.27
C ALA A 157 12.41 -3.69 3.11
N ALA A 158 13.03 -3.90 1.94
CA ALA A 158 12.38 -4.53 0.79
C ALA A 158 11.94 -5.96 1.08
N ALA A 159 12.77 -6.77 1.77
CA ALA A 159 12.44 -8.14 2.16
C ALA A 159 11.28 -8.18 3.17
N ILE A 160 11.28 -7.30 4.17
CA ILE A 160 10.15 -7.14 5.10
C ILE A 160 8.87 -6.80 4.33
N LEU A 161 8.91 -5.80 3.43
CA LEU A 161 7.72 -5.38 2.67
C LEU A 161 7.23 -6.47 1.72
N ALA A 162 8.13 -7.26 1.13
CA ALA A 162 7.81 -8.35 0.23
C ALA A 162 6.91 -9.40 0.87
N VAL A 163 7.13 -9.69 2.16
CA VAL A 163 6.38 -10.70 2.91
C VAL A 163 5.51 -10.11 4.03
N MET A 164 5.38 -8.80 4.16
CA MET A 164 4.51 -8.18 5.16
C MET A 164 3.04 -8.53 4.90
N PRO A 165 2.33 -9.16 5.86
CA PRO A 165 0.95 -9.62 5.64
C PRO A 165 0.03 -8.52 5.11
N TYR A 166 0.14 -7.33 5.68
CA TYR A 166 -0.63 -6.15 5.29
C TYR A 166 -0.45 -5.77 3.82
N HIS A 167 0.82 -5.60 3.42
CA HIS A 167 1.14 -5.17 2.06
C HIS A 167 0.84 -6.27 1.04
N VAL A 168 1.05 -7.53 1.41
CA VAL A 168 0.70 -8.66 0.56
C VAL A 168 -0.81 -8.74 0.37
N ALA A 169 -1.60 -8.73 1.46
CA ALA A 169 -3.05 -8.85 1.39
C ALA A 169 -3.69 -7.77 0.51
N VAL A 170 -3.33 -6.49 0.71
CA VAL A 170 -3.93 -5.38 -0.02
C VAL A 170 -3.46 -5.32 -1.48
N SER A 171 -2.16 -5.59 -1.76
CA SER A 171 -1.64 -5.56 -3.13
C SER A 171 -2.03 -6.77 -3.99
N ARG A 172 -2.79 -7.73 -3.47
CA ARG A 172 -3.40 -8.84 -4.23
C ARG A 172 -4.82 -8.54 -4.69
N GLN A 173 -5.37 -7.41 -4.28
CA GLN A 173 -6.76 -7.05 -4.53
C GLN A 173 -6.83 -5.82 -5.42
N MET A 174 -7.89 -5.75 -6.22
CA MET A 174 -8.17 -4.62 -7.07
C MET A 174 -8.70 -3.44 -6.25
N LEU A 175 -7.88 -2.96 -5.30
CA LEU A 175 -8.16 -1.81 -4.46
C LEU A 175 -7.33 -0.60 -4.91
N LEU A 176 -7.87 0.59 -4.70
CA LEU A 176 -7.18 1.85 -5.01
C LEU A 176 -5.98 2.11 -4.09
N ASP A 177 -5.96 1.44 -2.94
CA ASP A 177 -4.96 1.64 -1.87
C ASP A 177 -3.57 1.16 -2.25
N GLY A 178 -3.44 0.05 -2.99
CA GLY A 178 -2.16 -0.48 -3.47
C GLY A 178 -1.42 0.49 -4.39
N PRO A 179 -2.02 0.92 -5.51
CA PRO A 179 -1.47 1.95 -6.39
C PRO A 179 -1.19 3.27 -5.66
N MET A 180 -2.13 3.76 -4.83
CA MET A 180 -1.95 4.97 -4.04
C MET A 180 -0.72 4.88 -3.13
N ALA A 181 -0.54 3.79 -2.38
CA ALA A 181 0.61 3.60 -1.49
C ALA A 181 1.93 3.55 -2.27
N THR A 182 1.92 2.99 -3.48
CA THR A 182 3.10 2.96 -4.36
C THR A 182 3.46 4.37 -4.86
N PHE A 183 2.47 5.18 -5.24
CA PHE A 183 2.72 6.58 -5.60
C PHE A 183 3.14 7.42 -4.39
N CYS A 184 2.59 7.19 -3.19
CA CYS A 184 3.07 7.80 -1.94
C CYS A 184 4.56 7.53 -1.74
N LEU A 185 4.98 6.28 -1.83
CA LEU A 185 6.37 5.86 -1.67
C LEU A 185 7.27 6.52 -2.74
N LEU A 186 6.82 6.62 -3.98
CA LEU A 186 7.55 7.27 -5.06
C LEU A 186 7.69 8.78 -4.82
N ALA A 187 6.63 9.44 -4.33
CA ALA A 187 6.68 10.86 -3.95
C ALA A 187 7.70 11.10 -2.82
N VAL A 188 7.72 10.23 -1.81
CA VAL A 188 8.71 10.28 -0.72
C VAL A 188 10.12 10.04 -1.25
N TYR A 189 10.31 9.11 -2.20
CA TYR A 189 11.61 8.90 -2.84
C TYR A 189 12.12 10.16 -3.54
N PHE A 190 11.28 10.83 -4.33
CA PHE A 190 11.67 12.08 -4.99
C PHE A 190 11.92 13.21 -4.00
N LEU A 191 11.14 13.29 -2.93
CA LEU A 191 11.35 14.26 -1.86
C LEU A 191 12.68 14.01 -1.12
N ALA A 192 13.04 12.76 -0.87
CA ALA A 192 14.34 12.39 -0.31
C ALA A 192 15.50 12.78 -1.25
N ARG A 193 15.34 12.57 -2.55
CA ARG A 193 16.33 12.99 -3.57
C ARG A 193 16.50 14.51 -3.58
N TYR A 194 15.39 15.25 -3.46
CA TYR A 194 15.44 16.71 -3.31
C TYR A 194 16.15 17.12 -2.02
N ALA A 195 15.82 16.52 -0.89
CA ALA A 195 16.42 16.86 0.39
C ALA A 195 17.95 16.70 0.39
N ALA A 196 18.47 15.69 -0.29
CA ALA A 196 19.91 15.43 -0.40
C ALA A 196 20.61 16.34 -1.42
N SER A 197 20.04 16.49 -2.63
CA SER A 197 20.73 17.15 -3.76
C SER A 197 20.38 18.63 -3.93
N LYS A 198 19.27 19.10 -3.35
CA LYS A 198 18.65 20.43 -3.59
C LYS A 198 18.31 20.72 -5.06
N THR A 199 18.36 19.72 -5.92
CA THR A 199 18.03 19.85 -7.35
C THR A 199 16.53 19.98 -7.52
N ALA A 200 16.06 21.11 -8.03
CA ALA A 200 14.66 21.50 -8.10
C ALA A 200 13.76 20.49 -8.84
N TRP A 201 14.29 19.81 -9.86
CA TRP A 201 13.58 18.77 -10.59
C TRP A 201 12.96 17.70 -9.67
N TRP A 202 13.69 17.27 -8.62
CA TRP A 202 13.18 16.27 -7.69
C TRP A 202 11.99 16.78 -6.87
N LEU A 203 11.96 18.07 -6.54
CA LEU A 203 10.82 18.68 -5.88
C LEU A 203 9.59 18.72 -6.80
N TYR A 204 9.79 19.03 -8.09
CA TYR A 204 8.71 19.06 -9.07
C TYR A 204 8.17 17.65 -9.34
N ALA A 205 9.06 16.67 -9.45
CA ALA A 205 8.68 15.25 -9.57
C ALA A 205 7.92 14.75 -8.33
N ALA A 206 8.35 15.14 -7.12
CA ALA A 206 7.64 14.82 -5.89
C ALA A 206 6.23 15.41 -5.89
N ALA A 207 6.09 16.69 -6.23
CA ALA A 207 4.82 17.39 -6.27
C ALA A 207 3.85 16.80 -7.33
N PHE A 208 4.35 16.52 -8.53
CA PHE A 208 3.57 15.84 -9.57
C PHE A 208 3.10 14.45 -9.11
N THR A 209 3.98 13.68 -8.47
CA THR A 209 3.65 12.35 -7.94
C THR A 209 2.67 12.43 -6.77
N CYS A 210 2.72 13.47 -5.94
CA CYS A 210 1.66 13.74 -4.95
C CYS A 210 0.29 13.90 -5.62
N GLY A 211 0.24 14.57 -6.77
CA GLY A 211 -0.99 14.67 -7.58
C GLY A 211 -1.46 13.30 -8.11
N LEU A 212 -0.56 12.45 -8.60
CA LEU A 212 -0.90 11.08 -9.00
C LEU A 212 -1.39 10.25 -7.82
N THR A 213 -0.83 10.45 -6.62
CA THR A 213 -1.28 9.80 -5.39
C THR A 213 -2.74 10.13 -5.09
N PHE A 214 -3.09 11.42 -5.18
CA PHE A 214 -4.47 11.89 -5.05
C PHE A 214 -5.38 11.30 -6.13
N LEU A 215 -4.93 11.27 -7.39
CA LEU A 215 -5.70 10.70 -8.50
C LEU A 215 -5.92 9.18 -8.38
N ALA A 216 -5.02 8.47 -7.68
CA ALA A 216 -5.21 7.05 -7.39
C ALA A 216 -6.30 6.85 -6.33
N LYS A 217 -6.33 7.70 -5.30
CA LYS A 217 -7.37 7.73 -4.26
C LYS A 217 -7.34 9.08 -3.56
N GLU A 218 -8.51 9.67 -3.25
CA GLU A 218 -8.62 11.00 -2.63
C GLU A 218 -7.85 11.12 -1.30
N THR A 219 -7.81 10.05 -0.50
CA THR A 219 -7.05 10.02 0.76
C THR A 219 -5.54 10.15 0.56
N GLY A 220 -5.06 9.94 -0.66
CA GLY A 220 -3.66 10.16 -1.04
C GLY A 220 -3.19 11.62 -0.88
N ILE A 221 -4.13 12.58 -0.72
CA ILE A 221 -3.78 13.98 -0.41
C ILE A 221 -2.96 14.11 0.87
N LEU A 222 -3.03 13.15 1.79
CA LEU A 222 -2.26 13.15 3.03
C LEU A 222 -0.75 13.17 2.80
N ILE A 223 -0.27 12.72 1.63
CA ILE A 223 1.15 12.80 1.28
C ILE A 223 1.64 14.25 1.15
N VAL A 224 0.76 15.18 0.78
CA VAL A 224 1.07 16.62 0.78
C VAL A 224 1.29 17.10 2.22
N GLY A 225 0.45 16.64 3.16
CA GLY A 225 0.64 16.90 4.59
C GLY A 225 1.99 16.36 5.10
N VAL A 226 2.37 15.15 4.68
CA VAL A 226 3.70 14.57 4.99
C VAL A 226 4.82 15.47 4.46
N ALA A 227 4.74 15.92 3.21
CA ALA A 227 5.73 16.80 2.61
C ALA A 227 5.83 18.14 3.37
N VAL A 228 4.69 18.75 3.70
CA VAL A 228 4.65 20.03 4.46
C VAL A 228 5.27 19.85 5.85
N VAL A 229 4.87 18.83 6.62
CA VAL A 229 5.42 18.57 7.95
C VAL A 229 6.93 18.32 7.87
N PHE A 230 7.38 17.52 6.90
CA PHE A 230 8.80 17.28 6.68
C PHE A 230 9.57 18.58 6.37
N MET A 231 9.01 19.45 5.51
CA MET A 231 9.62 20.73 5.16
C MET A 231 9.71 21.66 6.38
N LEU A 232 8.67 21.72 7.21
CA LEU A 232 8.67 22.49 8.45
C LEU A 232 9.69 21.96 9.46
N MET A 233 9.86 20.63 9.55
CA MET A 233 10.85 20.01 10.43
C MET A 233 12.29 20.15 9.90
N THR A 234 12.49 20.56 8.64
CA THR A 234 13.81 20.59 7.99
C THR A 234 14.07 21.94 7.33
N PRO A 235 14.33 23.01 8.15
CA PRO A 235 14.55 24.37 7.63
C PRO A 235 15.74 24.51 6.66
N SER A 236 16.67 23.54 6.67
CA SER A 236 17.83 23.50 5.76
C SER A 236 17.49 23.16 4.31
N LEU A 237 16.20 22.88 4.00
CA LEU A 237 15.75 22.73 2.63
C LEU A 237 15.71 24.10 1.94
N ASP A 238 16.33 24.19 0.77
CA ASP A 238 16.34 25.42 -0.03
C ASP A 238 15.00 25.57 -0.78
N LEU A 239 13.99 26.12 -0.09
CA LEU A 239 12.63 26.31 -0.58
C LEU A 239 12.40 27.76 -1.02
N GLY A 240 13.02 28.18 -2.13
CA GLY A 240 12.71 29.47 -2.73
C GLY A 240 11.28 29.54 -3.27
N ILE A 241 10.65 30.72 -3.20
CA ILE A 241 9.25 30.92 -3.64
C ILE A 241 8.99 30.45 -5.08
N ARG A 242 9.96 30.65 -5.98
CA ARG A 242 9.87 30.17 -7.38
C ARG A 242 9.80 28.64 -7.45
N ARG A 243 10.58 27.92 -6.64
CA ARG A 243 10.57 26.46 -6.61
C ARG A 243 9.25 25.93 -6.07
N ILE A 244 8.73 26.56 -5.02
CA ILE A 244 7.42 26.24 -4.45
C ILE A 244 6.32 26.49 -5.49
N GLY A 245 6.35 27.62 -6.20
CA GLY A 245 5.36 27.95 -7.22
C GLY A 245 5.34 26.93 -8.37
N VAL A 246 6.51 26.51 -8.88
CA VAL A 246 6.60 25.48 -9.93
C VAL A 246 6.15 24.12 -9.40
N ALA A 247 6.51 23.74 -8.17
CA ALA A 247 6.07 22.51 -7.54
C ALA A 247 4.53 22.48 -7.40
N LEU A 248 3.93 23.58 -6.94
CA LEU A 248 2.48 23.73 -6.86
C LEU A 248 1.83 23.62 -8.25
N GLY A 249 2.42 24.26 -9.26
CA GLY A 249 1.98 24.12 -10.66
C GLY A 249 2.03 22.68 -11.16
N ALA A 250 3.09 21.93 -10.85
CA ALA A 250 3.23 20.52 -11.19
C ALA A 250 2.15 19.65 -10.48
N PHE A 251 1.87 19.92 -9.22
CA PHE A 251 0.79 19.27 -8.48
C PHE A 251 -0.58 19.57 -9.09
N VAL A 252 -0.88 20.85 -9.34
CA VAL A 252 -2.16 21.28 -9.94
C VAL A 252 -2.34 20.68 -11.33
N LEU A 253 -1.28 20.64 -12.15
CA LEU A 253 -1.31 19.98 -13.45
C LEU A 253 -1.67 18.49 -13.32
N ALA A 254 -1.05 17.79 -12.36
CA ALA A 254 -1.31 16.36 -12.15
C ALA A 254 -2.76 16.11 -11.71
N ILE A 255 -3.34 16.91 -10.80
CA ILE A 255 -4.70 16.69 -10.31
C ILE A 255 -5.79 17.22 -11.26
N SER A 256 -5.45 18.08 -12.22
CA SER A 256 -6.42 18.80 -13.07
C SER A 256 -7.44 17.91 -13.80
N PRO A 257 -7.15 16.66 -14.20
CA PRO A 257 -8.15 15.78 -14.83
C PRO A 257 -9.36 15.50 -13.92
N TYR A 258 -9.17 15.49 -12.60
CA TYR A 258 -10.25 15.18 -11.66
C TYR A 258 -11.31 16.31 -11.60
N PRO A 259 -10.99 17.56 -11.22
CA PRO A 259 -11.99 18.63 -11.23
C PRO A 259 -12.53 18.90 -12.64
N ALA A 260 -11.70 18.78 -13.68
CA ALA A 260 -12.16 18.91 -15.05
C ALA A 260 -13.23 17.86 -15.40
N SER A 261 -13.03 16.59 -15.00
CA SER A 261 -14.00 15.53 -15.23
C SER A 261 -15.34 15.76 -14.52
N ILE A 262 -15.31 16.29 -13.29
CA ILE A 262 -16.52 16.63 -12.53
C ILE A 262 -17.27 17.77 -13.23
N PHE A 263 -16.56 18.82 -13.60
CA PHE A 263 -17.15 20.01 -14.23
C PHE A 263 -17.76 19.69 -15.60
N LEU A 264 -16.99 19.04 -16.48
CA LEU A 264 -17.40 18.71 -17.85
C LEU A 264 -18.54 17.68 -17.90
N SER A 265 -18.68 16.83 -16.87
CA SER A 265 -19.77 15.84 -16.81
C SER A 265 -21.02 16.33 -16.09
N GLY A 266 -21.03 17.55 -15.54
CA GLY A 266 -22.15 18.05 -14.73
C GLY A 266 -22.32 17.34 -13.38
N ALA A 267 -21.31 16.59 -12.91
CA ALA A 267 -21.37 15.77 -11.69
C ALA A 267 -21.09 16.55 -10.40
N SER A 268 -21.10 17.88 -10.43
CA SER A 268 -20.76 18.75 -9.28
C SER A 268 -21.65 18.51 -8.06
N ASP A 269 -22.96 18.30 -8.27
CA ASP A 269 -23.88 18.01 -7.16
C ASP A 269 -23.63 16.63 -6.53
N THR A 270 -23.35 15.62 -7.35
CA THR A 270 -23.00 14.29 -6.87
C THR A 270 -21.69 14.31 -6.08
N ALA A 271 -20.68 15.04 -6.56
CA ALA A 271 -19.41 15.20 -5.86
C ALA A 271 -19.61 15.92 -4.52
N ARG A 272 -20.43 16.99 -4.47
CA ARG A 272 -20.77 17.70 -3.23
C ARG A 272 -21.49 16.78 -2.24
N GLN A 273 -22.50 16.04 -2.70
CA GLN A 273 -23.23 15.08 -1.86
C GLN A 273 -22.32 13.99 -1.30
N PHE A 274 -21.39 13.49 -2.12
CA PHE A 274 -20.39 12.51 -1.68
C PHE A 274 -19.49 13.07 -0.58
N LEU A 275 -18.98 14.29 -0.72
CA LEU A 275 -18.15 14.93 0.31
C LEU A 275 -18.92 15.13 1.61
N ILE A 276 -20.17 15.61 1.53
CA ILE A 276 -21.04 15.79 2.70
C ILE A 276 -21.26 14.44 3.39
N TRP A 277 -21.58 13.39 2.61
CA TRP A 277 -21.76 12.05 3.14
C TRP A 277 -20.50 11.53 3.83
N GLN A 278 -19.31 11.73 3.24
CA GLN A 278 -18.04 11.31 3.83
C GLN A 278 -17.78 11.95 5.20
N ILE A 279 -18.10 13.25 5.33
CA ILE A 279 -17.94 14.00 6.59
C ILE A 279 -18.95 13.55 7.65
N LEU A 280 -20.20 13.23 7.23
CA LEU A 280 -21.29 12.87 8.13
C LEU A 280 -21.35 11.35 8.42
N ARG A 281 -20.39 10.57 7.97
CA ARG A 281 -20.31 9.13 8.27
C ARG A 281 -20.18 8.89 9.77
N ARG A 282 -20.90 7.87 10.23
CA ARG A 282 -20.78 7.43 11.63
C ARG A 282 -19.52 6.59 11.82
N PRO A 283 -18.91 6.61 13.01
CA PRO A 283 -17.83 5.69 13.35
C PRO A 283 -18.27 4.24 13.13
N ASN A 284 -17.40 3.46 12.49
CA ASN A 284 -17.64 2.04 12.21
C ASN A 284 -16.76 1.10 13.05
N HIS A 285 -15.78 1.65 13.76
CA HIS A 285 -14.86 0.94 14.64
C HIS A 285 -14.55 1.80 15.88
N THR A 286 -13.97 1.16 16.90
CA THR A 286 -13.48 1.81 18.12
C THR A 286 -12.26 2.71 17.84
N GLY A 287 -11.94 3.61 18.78
CA GLY A 287 -10.71 4.42 18.70
C GLY A 287 -9.43 3.58 18.80
N THR A 288 -9.51 2.33 19.28
CA THR A 288 -8.36 1.41 19.40
C THR A 288 -8.08 0.57 18.16
N PHE A 289 -8.93 0.69 17.12
CA PHE A 289 -8.91 -0.19 15.95
C PHE A 289 -7.52 -0.35 15.32
N TYR A 290 -6.79 0.74 15.07
CA TYR A 290 -5.48 0.61 14.43
C TYR A 290 -4.42 0.04 15.36
N PHE A 291 -4.50 0.28 16.66
CA PHE A 291 -3.61 -0.36 17.63
C PHE A 291 -3.84 -1.88 17.72
N GLU A 292 -5.07 -2.32 17.53
CA GLU A 292 -5.45 -3.75 17.54
C GLU A 292 -4.98 -4.48 16.26
N ILE A 293 -5.11 -3.83 15.09
CA ILE A 293 -4.80 -4.49 13.82
C ILE A 293 -3.32 -4.43 13.42
N LEU A 294 -2.59 -3.35 13.78
CA LEU A 294 -1.21 -3.15 13.35
C LEU A 294 -0.27 -4.30 13.73
N PRO A 295 -0.33 -4.90 14.93
CA PRO A 295 0.55 -6.02 15.27
C PRO A 295 0.39 -7.22 14.33
N ALA A 296 -0.84 -7.57 13.95
CA ALA A 296 -1.09 -8.66 13.00
C ALA A 296 -0.78 -8.24 11.55
N ALA A 297 -1.04 -6.99 11.20
CA ALA A 297 -0.84 -6.46 9.85
C ALA A 297 0.64 -6.35 9.47
N VAL A 298 1.46 -5.79 10.36
CA VAL A 298 2.90 -5.54 10.15
C VAL A 298 3.75 -6.73 10.59
N GLY A 299 3.25 -7.53 11.52
CA GLY A 299 3.98 -8.54 12.26
C GLY A 299 4.50 -7.97 13.59
N PRO A 300 4.23 -8.62 14.74
CA PRO A 300 4.52 -8.04 16.05
C PRO A 300 6.01 -7.77 16.26
N ILE A 301 6.88 -8.66 15.82
CA ILE A 301 8.33 -8.49 15.94
C ILE A 301 8.82 -7.36 15.03
N VAL A 302 8.33 -7.27 13.79
CA VAL A 302 8.66 -6.17 12.87
C VAL A 302 8.20 -4.85 13.43
N LEU A 303 7.00 -4.79 14.01
CA LEU A 303 6.47 -3.59 14.64
C LEU A 303 7.36 -3.13 15.81
N ILE A 304 7.81 -4.05 16.69
CA ILE A 304 8.73 -3.72 17.78
C ILE A 304 10.04 -3.16 17.23
N VAL A 305 10.62 -3.79 16.21
CA VAL A 305 11.87 -3.31 15.59
C VAL A 305 11.67 -1.94 14.91
N ALA A 306 10.51 -1.71 14.27
CA ALA A 306 10.16 -0.41 13.70
C ALA A 306 10.01 0.67 14.80
N LEU A 307 9.40 0.34 15.94
CA LEU A 307 9.32 1.25 17.09
C LEU A 307 10.69 1.61 17.65
N VAL A 308 11.62 0.65 17.72
CA VAL A 308 13.03 0.95 18.04
C VAL A 308 13.64 1.90 17.00
N GLY A 309 13.33 1.68 15.71
CA GLY A 309 13.71 2.59 14.63
C GLY A 309 13.14 4.00 14.79
N ILE A 310 11.88 4.13 15.22
CA ILE A 310 11.23 5.41 15.52
C ILE A 310 11.97 6.12 16.68
N VAL A 311 12.25 5.41 17.77
CA VAL A 311 12.99 5.98 18.92
C VAL A 311 14.37 6.48 18.49
N ALA A 312 15.08 5.70 17.68
CA ALA A 312 16.36 6.09 17.11
C ALA A 312 16.22 7.33 16.21
N ALA A 313 15.20 7.39 15.36
CA ALA A 313 14.91 8.50 14.48
C ALA A 313 14.63 9.81 15.25
N VAL A 314 13.85 9.74 16.32
CA VAL A 314 13.57 10.89 17.20
C VAL A 314 14.85 11.40 17.86
N ARG A 315 15.74 10.49 18.31
CA ARG A 315 16.99 10.85 18.99
C ARG A 315 18.05 11.41 18.06
N LEU A 316 18.19 10.87 16.87
CA LEU A 316 19.23 11.25 15.91
C LEU A 316 18.84 12.50 15.11
N GLY A 317 17.59 12.64 14.73
CA GLY A 317 17.02 13.85 14.13
C GLY A 317 17.62 14.27 12.78
N HIS A 318 18.25 13.35 12.03
CA HIS A 318 18.71 13.65 10.68
C HIS A 318 17.51 13.94 9.75
N TRP A 319 17.73 14.54 8.59
CA TRP A 319 16.63 14.82 7.67
C TRP A 319 15.89 13.54 7.20
N GLN A 320 16.61 12.43 7.03
CA GLN A 320 16.03 11.13 6.71
C GLN A 320 15.05 10.67 7.80
N ASP A 321 15.42 10.88 9.05
CA ASP A 321 14.60 10.54 10.21
C ASP A 321 13.33 11.35 10.26
N ARG A 322 13.44 12.65 10.05
CA ARG A 322 12.30 13.57 10.02
C ARG A 322 11.32 13.23 8.92
N LEU A 323 11.83 12.82 7.74
CA LEU A 323 10.99 12.38 6.63
C LEU A 323 10.20 11.12 6.97
N LEU A 324 10.85 10.09 7.54
CA LEU A 324 10.16 8.85 7.93
C LEU A 324 9.17 9.09 9.07
N LEU A 325 9.52 9.93 10.06
CA LEU A 325 8.61 10.29 11.15
C LEU A 325 7.38 11.04 10.64
N ALA A 326 7.56 12.05 9.78
CA ALA A 326 6.44 12.75 9.16
C ALA A 326 5.55 11.78 8.36
N TRP A 327 6.16 10.83 7.64
CA TRP A 327 5.43 9.85 6.82
C TRP A 327 4.62 8.85 7.66
N VAL A 328 5.08 8.46 8.84
CA VAL A 328 4.32 7.61 9.75
C VAL A 328 3.25 8.41 10.49
N VAL A 329 3.65 9.56 11.09
CA VAL A 329 2.80 10.30 12.03
C VAL A 329 1.60 10.94 11.35
N VAL A 330 1.78 11.57 10.17
CA VAL A 330 0.70 12.32 9.52
C VAL A 330 -0.48 11.42 9.11
N PRO A 331 -0.28 10.30 8.36
CA PRO A 331 -1.40 9.42 8.03
C PRO A 331 -1.97 8.71 9.25
N PHE A 332 -1.13 8.28 10.20
CA PHE A 332 -1.60 7.62 11.41
C PHE A 332 -2.51 8.54 12.23
N ALA A 333 -2.07 9.76 12.53
CA ALA A 333 -2.84 10.73 13.30
C ALA A 333 -4.16 11.08 12.60
N PHE A 334 -4.13 11.28 11.28
CA PHE A 334 -5.34 11.58 10.53
C PHE A 334 -6.36 10.44 10.61
N PHE A 335 -5.96 9.21 10.31
CA PHE A 335 -6.89 8.09 10.29
C PHE A 335 -7.33 7.64 11.68
N GLU A 336 -6.53 7.94 12.72
CA GLU A 336 -6.95 7.70 14.10
C GLU A 336 -8.08 8.65 14.52
N ILE A 337 -8.03 9.92 14.08
CA ILE A 337 -9.07 10.92 14.35
C ILE A 337 -10.28 10.72 13.41
N TRP A 338 -10.07 10.22 12.18
CA TRP A 338 -11.13 10.06 11.20
C TRP A 338 -12.17 9.05 11.67
N PRO A 339 -13.49 9.37 11.60
CA PRO A 339 -14.53 8.52 12.19
C PRO A 339 -14.66 7.16 11.50
N VAL A 340 -14.34 7.06 10.22
CA VAL A 340 -14.45 5.81 9.47
C VAL A 340 -13.08 5.20 9.30
N LYS A 341 -12.88 4.05 9.92
CA LYS A 341 -11.62 3.31 9.87
C LYS A 341 -11.74 2.15 8.88
N GLY A 342 -10.67 1.87 8.17
CA GLY A 342 -10.55 0.76 7.23
C GLY A 342 -9.19 0.10 7.34
N TYR A 343 -9.15 -1.22 7.23
CA TYR A 343 -7.91 -1.97 7.30
C TYR A 343 -6.85 -1.42 6.32
N GLN A 344 -7.25 -1.12 5.09
CA GLN A 344 -6.34 -0.67 4.03
C GLN A 344 -5.85 0.79 4.15
N TYR A 345 -6.43 1.61 5.03
CA TYR A 345 -6.15 3.06 5.03
C TYR A 345 -4.73 3.42 5.48
N LEU A 346 -4.15 2.64 6.39
CA LEU A 346 -2.76 2.84 6.83
C LEU A 346 -1.72 2.15 5.93
N LEU A 347 -2.10 1.54 4.79
CA LEU A 347 -1.15 0.92 3.88
C LEU A 347 0.01 1.85 3.46
N PRO A 348 -0.21 3.17 3.23
CA PRO A 348 0.88 4.07 2.87
C PRO A 348 2.04 4.15 3.86
N ILE A 349 1.83 3.82 5.15
CA ILE A 349 2.93 3.82 6.15
C ILE A 349 3.72 2.51 6.17
N ALA A 350 3.25 1.44 5.54
CA ALA A 350 3.91 0.14 5.56
C ALA A 350 5.37 0.17 5.07
N PRO A 351 5.71 0.85 3.94
CA PRO A 351 7.09 0.99 3.53
C PRO A 351 7.95 1.79 4.53
N ALA A 352 7.37 2.80 5.18
CA ALA A 352 8.08 3.59 6.19
C ALA A 352 8.44 2.74 7.43
N LEU A 353 7.52 1.89 7.89
CA LEU A 353 7.77 0.96 9.00
C LEU A 353 8.83 -0.07 8.63
N ALA A 354 8.79 -0.60 7.40
CA ALA A 354 9.81 -1.50 6.89
C ALA A 354 11.21 -0.83 6.82
N LEU A 355 11.27 0.44 6.37
CA LEU A 355 12.51 1.23 6.33
C LEU A 355 13.07 1.53 7.73
N LEU A 356 12.21 1.87 8.69
CA LEU A 356 12.59 2.08 10.08
C LEU A 356 13.15 0.81 10.71
N ALA A 357 12.51 -0.35 10.44
CA ALA A 357 12.99 -1.65 10.89
C ALA A 357 14.33 -2.01 10.20
N GLY A 358 14.43 -1.83 8.88
CA GLY A 358 15.67 -2.07 8.13
C GLY A 358 16.83 -1.23 8.63
N ARG A 359 16.59 0.05 8.91
CA ARG A 359 17.58 0.96 9.51
C ARG A 359 17.98 0.52 10.92
N ALA A 360 17.02 0.14 11.76
CA ALA A 360 17.31 -0.33 13.11
C ALA A 360 18.21 -1.57 13.09
N LEU A 361 18.02 -2.46 12.14
CA LEU A 361 18.84 -3.67 11.97
C LEU A 361 20.19 -3.42 11.28
N ASP A 362 20.33 -2.32 10.56
CA ASP A 362 21.57 -1.91 9.91
C ASP A 362 22.48 -1.09 10.83
N ALA A 363 21.93 -0.49 11.88
CA ALA A 363 22.70 0.24 12.87
C ALA A 363 23.72 -0.69 13.53
N PRO A 364 24.88 -0.15 13.98
CA PRO A 364 25.96 -0.95 14.57
C PRO A 364 25.60 -1.46 15.97
N TRP A 365 24.45 -2.15 16.08
CA TRP A 365 24.11 -2.92 17.29
C TRP A 365 25.23 -3.89 17.67
N THR A 366 26.02 -4.29 16.68
CA THR A 366 27.23 -5.07 16.83
C THR A 366 28.30 -4.37 17.68
N GLU A 367 28.37 -3.04 17.66
CA GLU A 367 29.30 -2.27 18.52
C GLU A 367 28.77 -2.19 19.95
N TRP A 368 27.47 -1.94 20.12
CA TRP A 368 26.83 -1.91 21.43
C TRP A 368 26.79 -3.29 22.10
N LEU A 369 26.42 -4.36 21.38
CA LEU A 369 26.54 -5.74 21.82
C LEU A 369 28.00 -6.11 22.06
N GLY A 370 28.93 -5.66 21.20
CA GLY A 370 30.35 -5.92 21.34
C GLY A 370 30.94 -5.45 22.66
N GLY A 371 30.47 -4.32 23.20
CA GLY A 371 30.86 -3.84 24.53
C GLY A 371 30.37 -4.72 25.67
N ARG A 372 29.18 -5.32 25.55
CA ARG A 372 28.64 -6.24 26.57
C ARG A 372 29.12 -7.67 26.41
N VAL A 373 29.29 -8.16 25.18
CA VAL A 373 29.73 -9.53 24.90
C VAL A 373 31.25 -9.69 25.10
N ARG A 374 32.06 -8.61 25.04
CA ARG A 374 33.47 -8.66 25.51
C ARG A 374 33.59 -9.16 26.94
N ARG A 375 32.56 -9.00 27.76
CA ARG A 375 32.53 -9.55 29.12
C ARG A 375 32.37 -11.08 29.17
N LEU A 376 32.07 -11.74 28.03
CA LEU A 376 31.95 -13.20 27.93
C LEU A 376 33.24 -13.90 27.54
N GLY A 377 34.37 -13.18 27.47
CA GLY A 377 35.70 -13.77 27.23
C GLY A 377 35.93 -14.35 25.82
N LEU A 378 35.10 -13.98 24.84
CA LEU A 378 35.23 -14.42 23.45
C LEU A 378 36.39 -13.70 22.76
N ASP A 379 37.17 -14.42 21.96
CA ASP A 379 38.24 -13.85 21.16
C ASP A 379 37.74 -12.99 19.99
N GLY A 380 38.62 -12.18 19.38
CA GLY A 380 38.26 -11.25 18.32
C GLY A 380 37.71 -11.93 17.06
N ARG A 381 38.12 -13.17 16.75
CA ARG A 381 37.63 -13.92 15.58
C ARG A 381 36.26 -14.51 15.84
N GLN A 382 36.03 -15.07 17.02
CA GLN A 382 34.72 -15.58 17.45
C GLN A 382 33.68 -14.43 17.46
N MET A 383 34.06 -13.26 17.95
CA MET A 383 33.25 -12.06 17.94
C MET A 383 32.93 -11.58 16.52
N ALA A 384 33.88 -11.60 15.60
CA ALA A 384 33.64 -11.22 14.20
C ALA A 384 32.68 -12.22 13.51
N GLY A 385 32.86 -13.52 13.76
CA GLY A 385 31.96 -14.57 13.26
C GLY A 385 30.54 -14.42 13.78
N LEU A 386 30.36 -14.24 15.09
CA LEU A 386 29.04 -14.01 15.70
C LEU A 386 28.35 -12.73 15.18
N ARG A 387 29.12 -11.66 14.97
CA ARG A 387 28.59 -10.42 14.37
C ARG A 387 28.12 -10.63 12.94
N GLY A 388 28.90 -11.36 12.11
CA GLY A 388 28.52 -11.69 10.75
C GLY A 388 27.24 -12.53 10.70
N LEU A 389 27.18 -13.57 11.54
CA LEU A 389 25.98 -14.42 11.66
C LEU A 389 24.75 -13.64 12.15
N ALA A 390 24.89 -12.80 13.18
CA ALA A 390 23.81 -11.97 13.67
C ALA A 390 23.35 -10.94 12.63
N ALA A 391 24.29 -10.36 11.91
CA ALA A 391 24.00 -9.37 10.87
C ALA A 391 23.13 -9.95 9.74
N ILE A 392 23.28 -11.21 9.39
CA ILE A 392 22.50 -11.90 8.35
C ILE A 392 21.31 -12.65 8.97
N GLY A 393 21.54 -13.38 10.04
CA GLY A 393 20.55 -14.26 10.65
C GLY A 393 19.35 -13.51 11.24
N ILE A 394 19.57 -12.40 11.94
CA ILE A 394 18.46 -11.64 12.56
C ILE A 394 17.48 -11.10 11.51
N PRO A 395 17.92 -10.43 10.42
CA PRO A 395 16.99 -10.02 9.36
C PRO A 395 16.26 -11.18 8.70
N ILE A 396 16.95 -12.30 8.44
CA ILE A 396 16.31 -13.49 7.87
C ILE A 396 15.25 -14.04 8.81
N LEU A 397 15.55 -14.23 10.09
CA LEU A 397 14.59 -14.72 11.08
C LEU A 397 13.39 -13.77 11.22
N LEU A 398 13.62 -12.46 11.16
CA LEU A 398 12.56 -11.47 11.18
C LEU A 398 11.64 -11.61 9.96
N VAL A 399 12.20 -11.75 8.77
CA VAL A 399 11.42 -11.95 7.54
C VAL A 399 10.66 -13.28 7.59
N LEU A 400 11.31 -14.36 8.03
CA LEU A 400 10.68 -15.67 8.17
C LEU A 400 9.56 -15.68 9.21
N SER A 401 9.64 -14.87 10.26
CA SER A 401 8.57 -14.74 11.27
C SER A 401 7.24 -14.21 10.70
N LEU A 402 7.29 -13.51 9.57
CA LEU A 402 6.09 -13.01 8.89
C LEU A 402 5.41 -14.07 8.01
N VAL A 403 6.16 -15.07 7.54
CA VAL A 403 5.69 -16.02 6.54
C VAL A 403 4.41 -16.77 6.97
N PRO A 404 4.29 -17.31 8.21
CA PRO A 404 3.08 -18.02 8.61
C PRO A 404 1.84 -17.14 8.55
N THR A 405 1.91 -15.91 9.06
CA THR A 405 0.78 -14.96 9.04
C THR A 405 0.43 -14.56 7.61
N THR A 406 1.42 -14.35 6.77
CA THR A 406 1.24 -13.99 5.37
C THR A 406 0.60 -15.13 4.58
N LEU A 407 1.10 -16.35 4.72
CA LEU A 407 0.52 -17.52 4.07
C LEU A 407 -0.91 -17.77 4.59
N GLY A 408 -1.16 -17.59 5.88
CA GLY A 408 -2.51 -17.63 6.44
C GLY A 408 -3.44 -16.61 5.80
N ALA A 409 -2.99 -15.38 5.61
CA ALA A 409 -3.76 -14.31 4.96
C ALA A 409 -4.02 -14.57 3.46
N VAL A 410 -3.11 -15.30 2.79
CA VAL A 410 -3.22 -15.64 1.36
C VAL A 410 -4.05 -16.90 1.14
N ALA A 411 -3.93 -17.90 2.01
CA ALA A 411 -4.55 -19.21 1.87
C ALA A 411 -6.01 -19.25 2.34
N THR A 412 -6.45 -18.32 3.19
CA THR A 412 -7.78 -18.33 3.77
C THR A 412 -8.74 -17.42 3.05
N SER A 413 -9.69 -17.99 2.33
CA SER A 413 -10.96 -17.37 1.98
C SER A 413 -11.89 -17.42 3.21
N SER A 414 -11.61 -16.63 4.25
CA SER A 414 -12.51 -16.59 5.40
C SER A 414 -13.55 -15.50 5.20
N ALA A 415 -14.82 -15.88 5.19
CA ALA A 415 -15.93 -14.93 5.24
C ALA A 415 -15.87 -13.99 6.46
N GLN A 416 -15.06 -14.32 7.45
CA GLN A 416 -14.89 -13.59 8.71
C GLN A 416 -13.46 -13.05 8.92
N GLY A 417 -12.61 -13.08 7.88
CA GLY A 417 -11.23 -12.60 8.00
C GLY A 417 -11.15 -11.17 8.49
N SER A 418 -10.41 -10.96 9.59
CA SER A 418 -10.15 -9.64 10.18
C SER A 418 -9.38 -8.71 9.24
N LEU A 419 -8.73 -9.26 8.25
CA LEU A 419 -8.10 -8.53 7.16
C LEU A 419 -9.18 -8.18 6.12
N ALA A 420 -9.98 -7.16 6.41
CA ALA A 420 -10.98 -6.65 5.50
C ALA A 420 -10.35 -6.43 4.12
N GLY A 421 -10.94 -7.01 3.11
CA GLY A 421 -10.39 -6.97 1.77
C GLY A 421 -9.36 -8.06 1.45
N SER A 422 -8.98 -8.93 2.38
CA SER A 422 -8.02 -10.02 2.10
C SER A 422 -8.58 -11.16 1.27
N GLY A 423 -9.87 -11.16 1.00
CA GLY A 423 -10.54 -12.14 0.15
C GLY A 423 -11.79 -11.54 -0.45
N GLY A 424 -12.29 -12.16 -1.52
CA GLY A 424 -13.61 -11.86 -2.09
C GLY A 424 -14.74 -12.39 -1.22
N LEU A 425 -15.95 -12.25 -1.69
CA LEU A 425 -17.11 -12.92 -1.09
C LEU A 425 -17.04 -14.40 -1.44
N PRO A 426 -16.89 -15.32 -0.46
CA PRO A 426 -16.87 -16.76 -0.75
C PRO A 426 -18.15 -17.20 -1.47
N GLY A 427 -17.98 -17.91 -2.58
CA GLY A 427 -19.11 -18.33 -3.42
C GLY A 427 -19.75 -17.20 -4.25
N GLY A 428 -19.27 -15.97 -4.15
CA GLY A 428 -19.88 -14.83 -4.84
C GLY A 428 -19.74 -14.90 -6.36
N ARG A 429 -18.60 -15.36 -6.88
CA ARG A 429 -18.39 -15.58 -8.32
C ARG A 429 -19.33 -16.66 -8.87
N GLU A 430 -19.39 -17.77 -8.17
CA GLU A 430 -20.22 -18.92 -8.53
C GLU A 430 -21.71 -18.56 -8.52
N ALA A 431 -22.17 -17.91 -7.45
CA ALA A 431 -23.55 -17.44 -7.34
C ALA A 431 -23.88 -16.38 -8.41
N GLY A 432 -22.96 -15.45 -8.66
CA GLY A 432 -23.14 -14.45 -9.72
C GLY A 432 -23.19 -15.07 -11.11
N SER A 433 -22.30 -16.03 -11.43
CA SER A 433 -22.34 -16.75 -12.69
C SER A 433 -23.65 -17.53 -12.86
N TRP A 434 -24.10 -18.20 -11.81
CA TRP A 434 -25.39 -18.87 -11.84
C TRP A 434 -26.55 -17.91 -12.11
N ILE A 435 -26.56 -16.72 -11.48
CA ILE A 435 -27.56 -15.67 -11.73
C ILE A 435 -27.57 -15.28 -13.20
N ARG A 436 -26.40 -14.99 -13.78
CA ARG A 436 -26.30 -14.58 -15.19
C ARG A 436 -26.85 -15.63 -16.14
N ASP A 437 -26.62 -16.92 -15.85
CA ASP A 437 -26.94 -18.03 -16.75
C ASP A 437 -28.37 -18.57 -16.55
N ASN A 438 -29.03 -18.31 -15.40
CA ASN A 438 -30.30 -18.94 -15.05
C ASN A 438 -31.45 -17.97 -14.72
N VAL A 439 -31.13 -16.67 -14.47
CA VAL A 439 -32.16 -15.67 -14.13
C VAL A 439 -32.55 -14.90 -15.38
N PRO A 440 -33.86 -14.65 -15.61
CA PRO A 440 -34.30 -13.85 -16.75
C PRO A 440 -33.69 -12.45 -16.79
N ALA A 441 -33.30 -12.01 -17.99
CA ALA A 441 -32.76 -10.67 -18.18
C ALA A 441 -33.76 -9.61 -17.69
N GLY A 442 -33.24 -8.57 -17.01
CA GLY A 442 -34.06 -7.49 -16.44
C GLY A 442 -34.60 -7.77 -15.04
N ALA A 443 -34.47 -8.98 -14.51
CA ALA A 443 -34.83 -9.26 -13.13
C ALA A 443 -33.98 -8.43 -12.15
N THR A 444 -34.60 -7.94 -11.07
CA THR A 444 -33.94 -7.14 -10.04
C THR A 444 -33.87 -7.90 -8.74
N PHE A 445 -32.75 -7.77 -8.07
CA PHE A 445 -32.45 -8.41 -6.79
C PHE A 445 -32.59 -7.44 -5.62
N MET A 446 -32.99 -7.96 -4.48
CA MET A 446 -32.91 -7.33 -3.17
C MET A 446 -31.87 -8.07 -2.32
N THR A 447 -30.94 -7.33 -1.71
CA THR A 447 -29.86 -7.88 -0.87
C THR A 447 -29.85 -7.23 0.52
N ILE A 448 -29.10 -7.80 1.45
CA ILE A 448 -28.91 -7.23 2.80
C ILE A 448 -28.15 -5.90 2.70
N GLY A 449 -27.03 -5.92 2.00
CA GLY A 449 -26.12 -4.80 1.90
C GLY A 449 -25.46 -4.67 0.54
N PRO A 450 -24.74 -3.57 0.30
CA PRO A 450 -24.06 -3.30 -0.98
C PRO A 450 -23.07 -4.39 -1.42
N THR A 451 -22.50 -5.15 -0.49
CA THR A 451 -21.51 -6.19 -0.81
C THR A 451 -22.09 -7.20 -1.80
N MET A 452 -23.19 -7.86 -1.44
CA MET A 452 -23.82 -8.84 -2.33
C MET A 452 -24.45 -8.16 -3.56
N SER A 453 -24.95 -6.93 -3.41
CA SER A 453 -25.50 -6.14 -4.52
C SER A 453 -24.46 -5.93 -5.63
N ASN A 454 -23.23 -5.52 -5.28
CA ASN A 454 -22.15 -5.29 -6.24
C ASN A 454 -21.69 -6.60 -6.91
N ILE A 455 -21.72 -7.72 -6.18
CA ILE A 455 -21.40 -9.05 -6.72
C ILE A 455 -22.46 -9.51 -7.73
N VAL A 456 -23.76 -9.33 -7.43
CA VAL A 456 -24.85 -9.60 -8.37
C VAL A 456 -24.72 -8.76 -9.64
N GLN A 457 -24.38 -7.46 -9.49
CA GLN A 457 -24.20 -6.58 -10.64
C GLN A 457 -22.98 -6.94 -11.48
N PHE A 458 -21.85 -7.30 -10.84
CA PHE A 458 -20.60 -7.56 -11.57
C PHE A 458 -20.61 -8.93 -12.27
N TYR A 459 -20.85 -10.01 -11.53
CA TYR A 459 -20.84 -11.37 -12.09
C TYR A 459 -22.18 -11.78 -12.70
N GLY A 460 -23.27 -11.36 -12.05
CA GLY A 460 -24.62 -11.72 -12.45
C GLY A 460 -25.21 -10.85 -13.56
N GLN A 461 -24.66 -9.65 -13.76
CA GLN A 461 -25.17 -8.67 -14.74
C GLN A 461 -26.69 -8.41 -14.58
N HIS A 462 -27.13 -8.32 -13.33
CA HIS A 462 -28.51 -7.99 -12.96
C HIS A 462 -28.55 -6.80 -12.00
N ARG A 463 -29.60 -5.97 -12.13
CA ARG A 463 -29.82 -4.88 -11.20
C ARG A 463 -30.02 -5.41 -9.79
N SER A 464 -29.37 -4.78 -8.82
CA SER A 464 -29.48 -5.17 -7.43
C SER A 464 -29.52 -3.96 -6.51
N LEU A 465 -30.41 -3.99 -5.51
CA LEU A 465 -30.65 -2.95 -4.54
C LEU A 465 -30.46 -3.52 -3.13
N ALA A 466 -29.85 -2.74 -2.24
CA ALA A 466 -29.55 -3.18 -0.89
C ALA A 466 -30.45 -2.52 0.16
N LEU A 467 -31.02 -3.32 1.06
CA LEU A 467 -31.88 -2.87 2.16
C LEU A 467 -31.19 -1.91 3.13
N SER A 468 -29.88 -2.07 3.34
CA SER A 468 -29.12 -1.23 4.26
C SER A 468 -28.79 0.15 3.70
N VAL A 469 -29.11 0.44 2.44
CA VAL A 469 -28.91 1.77 1.84
C VAL A 469 -29.98 2.73 2.36
N SER A 470 -29.54 3.77 3.05
CA SER A 470 -30.46 4.73 3.69
C SER A 470 -31.26 5.52 2.65
N PRO A 471 -32.58 5.72 2.84
CA PRO A 471 -33.35 6.65 2.03
C PRO A 471 -32.93 8.13 2.23
N ASN A 472 -32.32 8.46 3.36
CA ASN A 472 -31.80 9.81 3.62
C ASN A 472 -30.52 10.05 2.81
N ALA A 473 -30.55 11.02 1.90
CA ALA A 473 -29.43 11.37 1.02
C ALA A 473 -28.15 11.77 1.78
N LEU A 474 -28.27 12.38 2.97
CA LEU A 474 -27.11 12.74 3.79
C LEU A 474 -26.42 11.53 4.47
N ARG A 475 -27.09 10.37 4.49
CA ARG A 475 -26.61 9.15 5.16
C ARG A 475 -26.32 8.01 4.20
N ARG A 476 -26.33 8.27 2.90
CA ARG A 476 -25.99 7.26 1.89
C ARG A 476 -24.92 7.75 0.94
N ASN A 477 -24.13 6.82 0.45
CA ASN A 477 -23.28 7.07 -0.71
C ASN A 477 -24.19 7.33 -1.92
N PRO A 478 -24.04 8.48 -2.63
CA PRO A 478 -24.89 8.82 -3.78
C PRO A 478 -24.75 7.86 -4.97
N ALA A 479 -23.78 6.93 -4.94
CA ALA A 479 -23.67 5.86 -5.93
C ALA A 479 -24.71 4.74 -5.78
N TYR A 480 -25.46 4.71 -4.67
CA TYR A 480 -26.43 3.64 -4.40
C TYR A 480 -27.86 4.18 -4.33
N ASP A 481 -28.78 3.50 -4.99
CA ASP A 481 -30.21 3.75 -4.90
C ASP A 481 -30.81 3.05 -3.68
N PRO A 482 -31.66 3.73 -2.87
CA PRO A 482 -32.35 3.12 -1.76
C PRO A 482 -33.63 2.41 -2.23
N ILE A 483 -34.03 1.36 -1.52
CA ILE A 483 -35.37 0.79 -1.64
C ILE A 483 -36.30 1.61 -0.73
N LEU A 484 -37.17 2.45 -1.32
CA LEU A 484 -38.05 3.31 -0.53
C LEU A 484 -39.20 2.54 0.13
N ASN A 485 -39.80 1.62 -0.60
CA ASN A 485 -40.88 0.77 -0.11
C ASN A 485 -40.71 -0.66 -0.67
N PRO A 486 -40.06 -1.57 0.08
CA PRO A 486 -39.83 -2.93 -0.38
C PRO A 486 -41.12 -3.70 -0.70
N ASP A 487 -42.19 -3.54 0.11
CA ASP A 487 -43.47 -4.21 -0.13
C ASP A 487 -44.07 -3.81 -1.49
N ARG A 488 -44.13 -2.50 -1.75
CA ARG A 488 -44.62 -2.02 -3.03
C ARG A 488 -43.76 -2.51 -4.19
N SER A 489 -42.44 -2.45 -4.04
CA SER A 489 -41.51 -2.88 -5.10
C SER A 489 -41.63 -4.36 -5.45
N ILE A 490 -41.93 -5.22 -4.47
CA ILE A 490 -42.18 -6.64 -4.70
C ILE A 490 -43.54 -6.83 -5.37
N LEU A 491 -44.63 -6.25 -4.82
CA LEU A 491 -45.98 -6.36 -5.34
C LEU A 491 -46.15 -5.81 -6.77
N THR A 492 -45.35 -4.79 -7.13
CA THR A 492 -45.35 -4.22 -8.50
C THR A 492 -44.33 -4.87 -9.43
N LEU A 493 -43.74 -6.00 -9.04
CA LEU A 493 -42.75 -6.74 -9.82
C LEU A 493 -41.54 -5.92 -10.24
N GLN A 494 -41.14 -4.95 -9.38
CA GLN A 494 -39.88 -4.20 -9.53
C GLN A 494 -38.70 -4.94 -8.89
N ILE A 495 -38.97 -5.85 -7.92
CA ILE A 495 -38.02 -6.73 -7.28
C ILE A 495 -38.55 -8.17 -7.42
N HIS A 496 -37.74 -9.05 -7.99
CA HIS A 496 -38.11 -10.40 -8.34
C HIS A 496 -37.42 -11.47 -7.48
N TYR A 497 -36.20 -11.15 -7.01
CA TYR A 497 -35.35 -12.09 -6.27
C TYR A 497 -34.80 -11.46 -5.01
N ALA A 498 -34.52 -12.30 -4.02
CA ALA A 498 -33.76 -11.96 -2.82
C ALA A 498 -32.48 -12.79 -2.78
N ALA A 499 -31.33 -12.15 -2.59
CA ALA A 499 -30.07 -12.84 -2.37
C ALA A 499 -29.59 -12.59 -0.92
N PHE A 500 -29.55 -13.68 -0.16
CA PHE A 500 -29.08 -13.70 1.23
C PHE A 500 -27.64 -14.21 1.27
N ASP A 501 -26.75 -13.49 1.94
CA ASP A 501 -25.36 -13.90 2.17
C ASP A 501 -24.99 -13.81 3.65
N VAL A 502 -24.19 -14.77 4.12
CA VAL A 502 -23.78 -14.86 5.54
C VAL A 502 -22.84 -13.73 5.96
N TRP A 503 -22.06 -13.20 5.03
CA TRP A 503 -21.13 -12.12 5.28
C TRP A 503 -21.84 -10.80 5.61
N SER A 504 -22.79 -10.39 4.76
CA SER A 504 -23.62 -9.21 5.04
C SER A 504 -24.51 -9.43 6.26
N ALA A 505 -24.99 -10.66 6.47
CA ALA A 505 -25.83 -11.02 7.62
C ALA A 505 -25.08 -10.87 8.95
N SER A 506 -23.83 -11.28 9.04
CA SER A 506 -23.02 -11.15 10.26
C SER A 506 -22.73 -9.69 10.62
N ARG A 507 -22.56 -8.82 9.60
CA ARG A 507 -22.28 -7.38 9.76
C ARG A 507 -23.52 -6.54 9.98
N SER A 508 -24.66 -6.98 9.49
CA SER A 508 -25.93 -6.25 9.53
C SER A 508 -27.09 -7.16 9.92
N PRO A 509 -27.09 -7.71 11.18
CA PRO A 509 -28.10 -8.69 11.61
C PRO A 509 -29.53 -8.16 11.49
N PHE A 510 -29.74 -6.86 11.73
CA PHE A 510 -31.05 -6.21 11.59
C PHE A 510 -31.58 -6.35 10.15
N PHE A 511 -30.79 -5.95 9.14
CA PHE A 511 -31.22 -6.04 7.75
C PHE A 511 -31.28 -7.49 7.24
N ALA A 512 -30.49 -8.39 7.79
CA ALA A 512 -30.62 -9.82 7.53
C ALA A 512 -31.99 -10.37 8.00
N ALA A 513 -32.41 -10.00 9.20
CA ALA A 513 -33.75 -10.36 9.72
C ALA A 513 -34.87 -9.74 8.88
N VAL A 514 -34.71 -8.50 8.44
CA VAL A 514 -35.67 -7.83 7.53
C VAL A 514 -35.76 -8.58 6.20
N LEU A 515 -34.65 -8.95 5.58
CA LEU A 515 -34.63 -9.71 4.33
C LEU A 515 -35.33 -11.05 4.48
N ARG A 516 -35.02 -11.81 5.55
CA ARG A 516 -35.70 -13.10 5.83
C ARG A 516 -37.20 -12.95 6.00
N ARG A 517 -37.65 -11.85 6.66
CA ARG A 517 -39.08 -11.54 6.80
C ARG A 517 -39.76 -11.33 5.44
N TYR A 518 -39.11 -10.63 4.50
CA TYR A 518 -39.64 -10.44 3.16
C TYR A 518 -39.66 -11.75 2.38
N ILE A 519 -38.62 -12.57 2.47
CA ILE A 519 -38.57 -13.91 1.86
C ILE A 519 -39.77 -14.76 2.35
N SER A 520 -40.01 -14.81 3.65
CA SER A 520 -41.14 -15.53 4.24
C SER A 520 -42.50 -14.95 3.83
N LYS A 521 -42.64 -13.61 3.91
CA LYS A 521 -43.92 -12.91 3.59
C LYS A 521 -44.37 -13.12 2.15
N TYR A 522 -43.44 -13.19 1.21
CA TYR A 522 -43.72 -13.34 -0.23
C TYR A 522 -43.42 -14.76 -0.74
N ASN A 523 -43.54 -15.76 0.12
CA ASN A 523 -43.41 -17.20 -0.23
C ASN A 523 -42.16 -17.48 -1.08
N GLY A 524 -41.02 -16.88 -0.67
CA GLY A 524 -39.75 -16.99 -1.41
C GLY A 524 -39.34 -18.44 -1.63
N ARG A 525 -39.28 -18.87 -2.90
CA ARG A 525 -38.83 -20.19 -3.31
C ARG A 525 -37.29 -20.17 -3.41
N LEU A 526 -36.62 -21.04 -2.66
CA LEU A 526 -35.18 -21.23 -2.82
C LEU A 526 -34.91 -21.80 -4.23
N VAL A 527 -34.13 -21.06 -5.03
CA VAL A 527 -33.78 -21.45 -6.41
C VAL A 527 -32.31 -21.79 -6.57
N TYR A 528 -31.46 -21.30 -5.66
CA TYR A 528 -30.03 -21.60 -5.68
C TYR A 528 -29.44 -21.50 -4.27
N GLU A 529 -28.47 -22.38 -4.00
CA GLU A 529 -27.70 -22.39 -2.76
C GLU A 529 -26.22 -22.61 -3.10
N GLN A 530 -25.38 -21.73 -2.59
CA GLN A 530 -23.93 -21.84 -2.74
C GLN A 530 -23.30 -22.23 -1.42
N GLN A 531 -22.50 -23.26 -1.47
CA GLN A 531 -21.65 -23.69 -0.37
C GLN A 531 -20.21 -23.26 -0.62
N ALA A 532 -19.51 -22.91 0.42
CA ALA A 532 -18.08 -22.62 0.37
C ALA A 532 -17.37 -23.20 1.59
N VAL A 533 -16.08 -23.47 1.41
CA VAL A 533 -15.20 -23.84 2.52
C VAL A 533 -14.94 -22.60 3.36
N THR A 534 -15.31 -22.63 4.61
CA THR A 534 -15.10 -21.56 5.57
C THR A 534 -14.23 -22.05 6.72
N ARG A 535 -13.54 -21.13 7.37
CA ARG A 535 -12.79 -21.42 8.58
C ARG A 535 -13.48 -20.72 9.77
N ALA A 536 -13.90 -21.50 10.73
CA ALA A 536 -14.49 -21.00 11.98
C ALA A 536 -13.43 -20.28 12.84
N ALA A 537 -13.89 -19.50 13.81
CA ALA A 537 -13.01 -18.74 14.75
C ALA A 537 -12.06 -19.65 15.55
N ASN A 538 -12.43 -20.91 15.78
CA ASN A 538 -11.60 -21.93 16.44
C ASN A 538 -10.57 -22.59 15.52
N GLY A 539 -10.49 -22.14 14.25
CA GLY A 539 -9.56 -22.67 13.24
C GLY A 539 -10.05 -23.92 12.50
N SER A 540 -11.21 -24.50 12.84
CA SER A 540 -11.78 -25.62 12.10
C SER A 540 -12.21 -25.19 10.71
N VAL A 541 -11.98 -26.06 9.73
CA VAL A 541 -12.38 -25.85 8.34
C VAL A 541 -13.62 -26.72 8.07
N GLY A 542 -14.67 -26.09 7.56
CA GLY A 542 -15.93 -26.76 7.24
C GLY A 542 -16.53 -26.20 5.96
N THR A 543 -17.50 -26.91 5.41
CA THR A 543 -18.32 -26.44 4.28
C THR A 543 -19.62 -25.90 4.84
N GLU A 544 -19.91 -24.65 4.55
CA GLU A 544 -21.12 -23.96 4.99
C GLU A 544 -21.85 -23.33 3.82
N VAL A 545 -23.18 -23.21 3.94
CA VAL A 545 -24.00 -22.44 3.01
C VAL A 545 -23.70 -20.97 3.21
N VAL A 546 -23.18 -20.32 2.17
CA VAL A 546 -22.73 -18.93 2.23
C VAL A 546 -23.64 -17.96 1.50
N ILE A 547 -24.33 -18.42 0.43
CA ILE A 547 -25.26 -17.59 -0.35
C ILE A 547 -26.50 -18.43 -0.67
N GLN A 548 -27.69 -17.81 -0.53
CA GLN A 548 -28.98 -18.38 -0.91
C GLN A 548 -29.75 -17.38 -1.77
N ILE A 549 -30.32 -17.84 -2.87
CA ILE A 549 -31.10 -17.01 -3.79
C ILE A 549 -32.56 -17.54 -3.78
N TYR A 550 -33.47 -16.61 -3.56
CA TYR A 550 -34.90 -16.87 -3.48
C TYR A 550 -35.64 -16.09 -4.57
N GLU A 551 -36.50 -16.76 -5.31
CA GLU A 551 -37.49 -16.15 -6.17
C GLU A 551 -38.70 -15.71 -5.31
N LEU A 552 -39.06 -14.43 -5.38
CA LEU A 552 -40.20 -13.89 -4.63
C LEU A 552 -41.47 -14.00 -5.46
N ARG A 553 -42.57 -14.42 -4.82
CA ARG A 553 -43.87 -14.55 -5.45
C ARG A 553 -44.82 -13.55 -4.81
N ALA A 554 -45.19 -12.54 -5.58
CA ALA A 554 -46.16 -11.52 -5.16
C ALA A 554 -47.58 -12.07 -5.16
#